data_359725e9d3bf9dfccbf2b9f4cd1f69bd
#
_entry.id   359725e9d3bf9dfccbf2b9f4cd1f69bd
#
_cell.length_a   1.000
_cell.length_b   1.000
_cell.length_c   1.000
_cell.angle_alpha   90.00
_cell.angle_beta   90.00
_cell.angle_gamma   90.00
#
_symmetry.space_group_name_H-M   'P 1'
#
loop_
_entity.id
_entity.type
_entity.pdbx_description
1 polymer ?
#
loop_
_entity_poly.entity_id
_entity_poly.type
_entity_poly.pdbx_seq_one_letter_code
_entity_poly.pdbx_strand_id
1 'polypeptide(L)'
;FMLFSFLQGKNLYFIFLQTTLLLAGTIIARMYRDYRDEKPATFLSVIIFCVAYFLPMIQHYLQYHGITLKVLLLVSIIALAETLLIVFVYPLLYRITGTEEETLLNTILSEDFGLREEISLFSKKDYSHAMKVSNYAAKAAKVAGCNVKVAEAGALYYRLPKVYGEDGMEYAVKVMENMCFPHDVIDIVYEYNAKYRKPSSPESALVHMIDQVITRIELMDHGVGDSSWNQDMVIYQTLNEITQNGLYDESGMSINQYLKARDYLLREDLKK
;
A
#
# COMPACT_ATOMS: atom_id res chain seq x y z
N PHE A 1 10.11 24.16 -20.65
CA PHE A 1 11.04 25.05 -19.92
C PHE A 1 12.49 24.68 -20.22
N MET A 2 12.94 23.41 -20.07
CA MET A 2 14.31 22.96 -20.42
C MET A 2 14.73 23.31 -21.85
N LEU A 3 13.86 23.05 -22.85
CA LEU A 3 14.10 23.42 -24.25
C LEU A 3 14.26 24.95 -24.46
N PHE A 4 13.53 25.75 -23.70
CA PHE A 4 13.59 27.23 -23.80
C PHE A 4 14.91 27.77 -23.22
N SER A 5 15.42 27.17 -22.12
CA SER A 5 16.71 27.55 -21.55
C SER A 5 17.88 27.13 -22.44
N PHE A 6 17.76 26.01 -23.16
CA PHE A 6 18.75 25.54 -24.12
C PHE A 6 18.83 26.45 -25.35
N LEU A 7 17.68 26.95 -25.81
CA LEU A 7 17.59 27.90 -26.96
C LEU A 7 18.11 29.28 -26.63
N GLN A 8 18.08 29.74 -25.37
CA GLN A 8 18.62 31.04 -24.95
C GLN A 8 20.14 31.02 -24.68
N GLY A 9 20.82 29.86 -24.71
CA GLY A 9 22.28 29.77 -24.81
C GLY A 9 23.08 30.38 -23.66
N LYS A 10 22.50 30.61 -22.46
CA LYS A 10 23.17 31.50 -21.52
C LYS A 10 23.29 31.07 -20.07
N ASN A 11 22.89 29.89 -19.61
CA ASN A 11 23.29 29.55 -18.22
C ASN A 11 23.20 28.06 -17.91
N LEU A 12 24.34 27.38 -17.92
CA LEU A 12 24.57 26.04 -17.32
C LEU A 12 23.94 25.94 -15.92
N TYR A 13 23.94 27.03 -15.15
CA TYR A 13 23.28 27.13 -13.85
C TYR A 13 21.77 26.82 -13.91
N PHE A 14 21.04 27.43 -14.85
CA PHE A 14 19.59 27.18 -14.97
C PHE A 14 19.27 25.75 -15.42
N ILE A 15 20.08 25.16 -16.29
CA ILE A 15 19.92 23.77 -16.71
C ILE A 15 20.18 22.84 -15.52
N PHE A 16 21.24 23.08 -14.76
CA PHE A 16 21.59 22.31 -13.58
C PHE A 16 20.52 22.44 -12.48
N LEU A 17 20.02 23.65 -12.22
CA LEU A 17 18.94 23.90 -11.27
C LEU A 17 17.65 23.15 -11.69
N GLN A 18 17.25 23.23 -12.93
CA GLN A 18 16.04 22.54 -13.42
C GLN A 18 16.19 21.03 -13.37
N THR A 19 17.35 20.46 -13.69
CA THR A 19 17.61 19.02 -13.59
C THR A 19 17.59 18.53 -12.15
N THR A 20 18.19 19.27 -11.21
CA THR A 20 18.16 18.91 -9.79
C THR A 20 16.76 19.01 -9.19
N LEU A 21 15.97 20.01 -9.57
CA LEU A 21 14.58 20.16 -9.12
C LEU A 21 13.68 19.06 -9.68
N LEU A 22 13.86 18.68 -10.94
CA LEU A 22 13.12 17.59 -11.58
C LEU A 22 13.41 16.24 -10.89
N LEU A 23 14.69 16.02 -10.58
CA LEU A 23 15.14 14.82 -9.88
C LEU A 23 14.63 14.81 -8.43
N ALA A 24 14.66 15.93 -7.73
CA ALA A 24 14.06 16.09 -6.42
C ALA A 24 12.56 15.83 -6.45
N GLY A 25 11.84 16.38 -7.43
CA GLY A 25 10.40 16.16 -7.60
C GLY A 25 10.03 14.70 -7.86
N THR A 26 10.82 13.98 -8.66
CA THR A 26 10.57 12.53 -8.90
C THR A 26 10.83 11.68 -7.65
N ILE A 27 11.88 12.01 -6.87
CA ILE A 27 12.17 11.34 -5.60
C ILE A 27 11.05 11.60 -4.59
N ILE A 28 10.59 12.84 -4.48
CA ILE A 28 9.50 13.23 -3.60
C ILE A 28 8.20 12.51 -3.99
N ALA A 29 7.85 12.49 -5.27
CA ALA A 29 6.66 11.80 -5.77
C ALA A 29 6.69 10.29 -5.45
N ARG A 30 7.88 9.66 -5.58
CA ARG A 30 8.06 8.26 -5.21
C ARG A 30 7.94 8.03 -3.71
N MET A 31 8.53 8.91 -2.89
CA MET A 31 8.42 8.83 -1.44
C MET A 31 6.99 8.92 -0.94
N TYR A 32 6.19 9.82 -1.48
CA TYR A 32 4.79 9.95 -1.09
C TYR A 32 3.95 8.73 -1.49
N ARG A 33 4.33 8.01 -2.54
CA ARG A 33 3.70 6.74 -2.91
C ARG A 33 4.08 5.61 -1.96
N ASP A 34 5.35 5.57 -1.50
CA ASP A 34 5.90 4.48 -0.70
C ASP A 34 5.66 4.69 0.81
N TYR A 35 5.55 5.95 1.27
CA TYR A 35 5.33 6.29 2.68
C TYR A 35 3.85 6.64 2.93
N ARG A 36 3.20 5.77 3.68
CA ARG A 36 1.79 5.92 4.07
C ARG A 36 1.53 7.02 5.11
N ASP A 37 2.57 7.43 5.86
CA ASP A 37 2.51 8.51 6.84
C ASP A 37 2.92 9.85 6.19
N GLU A 38 1.97 10.77 6.06
CA GLU A 38 2.18 12.08 5.42
C GLU A 38 3.26 12.94 6.10
N LYS A 39 3.40 12.83 7.44
CA LYS A 39 4.30 13.69 8.22
C LYS A 39 5.79 13.50 7.93
N PRO A 40 6.36 12.26 7.96
CA PRO A 40 7.77 12.05 7.64
C PRO A 40 8.06 12.33 6.16
N ALA A 41 7.15 12.01 5.26
CA ALA A 41 7.29 12.30 3.84
C ALA A 41 7.36 13.82 3.57
N THR A 42 6.50 14.61 4.22
CA THR A 42 6.49 16.08 4.10
C THR A 42 7.80 16.68 4.62
N PHE A 43 8.29 16.24 5.78
CA PHE A 43 9.54 16.73 6.37
C PHE A 43 10.74 16.42 5.48
N LEU A 44 10.82 15.19 4.98
CA LEU A 44 11.93 14.75 4.12
C LEU A 44 11.89 15.44 2.74
N SER A 45 10.69 15.71 2.20
CA SER A 45 10.52 16.46 0.94
C SER A 45 11.04 17.88 1.03
N VAL A 46 10.81 18.56 2.16
CA VAL A 46 11.35 19.90 2.43
C VAL A 46 12.89 19.87 2.46
N ILE A 47 13.49 18.86 3.10
CA ILE A 47 14.96 18.71 3.15
C ILE A 47 15.53 18.49 1.74
N ILE A 48 14.95 17.58 0.96
CA ILE A 48 15.38 17.29 -0.42
C ILE A 48 15.29 18.55 -1.27
N PHE A 49 14.22 19.30 -1.12
CA PHE A 49 14.02 20.55 -1.85
C PHE A 49 15.05 21.60 -1.49
N CYS A 50 15.32 21.81 -0.20
CA CYS A 50 16.38 22.69 0.27
C CYS A 50 17.74 22.30 -0.32
N VAL A 51 18.12 21.03 -0.29
CA VAL A 51 19.37 20.54 -0.87
C VAL A 51 19.44 20.81 -2.39
N ALA A 52 18.34 20.58 -3.12
CA ALA A 52 18.27 20.81 -4.55
C ALA A 52 18.45 22.30 -4.93
N TYR A 53 18.12 23.23 -4.05
CA TYR A 53 18.38 24.65 -4.24
C TYR A 53 19.81 25.06 -3.85
N PHE A 54 20.31 24.56 -2.73
CA PHE A 54 21.65 24.93 -2.25
C PHE A 54 22.77 24.41 -3.15
N LEU A 55 22.61 23.23 -3.76
CA LEU A 55 23.65 22.63 -4.59
C LEU A 55 24.03 23.47 -5.85
N PRO A 56 23.06 23.93 -6.68
CA PRO A 56 23.35 24.84 -7.79
C PRO A 56 23.89 26.20 -7.35
N MET A 57 23.45 26.68 -6.18
CA MET A 57 23.92 27.96 -5.64
C MET A 57 25.40 27.91 -5.24
N ILE A 58 25.84 26.81 -4.62
CA ILE A 58 27.25 26.55 -4.32
C ILE A 58 28.07 26.46 -5.60
N GLN A 59 27.58 25.76 -6.62
CA GLN A 59 28.24 25.65 -7.91
C GLN A 59 28.40 27.03 -8.58
N HIS A 60 27.36 27.84 -8.56
CA HIS A 60 27.41 29.21 -9.12
C HIS A 60 28.41 30.09 -8.39
N TYR A 61 28.49 29.99 -7.06
CA TYR A 61 29.49 30.71 -6.25
C TYR A 61 30.91 30.29 -6.59
N LEU A 62 31.15 29.00 -6.74
CA LEU A 62 32.51 28.48 -7.08
C LEU A 62 32.94 28.89 -8.49
N GLN A 63 31.97 29.00 -9.44
CA GLN A 63 32.29 29.30 -10.83
C GLN A 63 32.51 30.82 -11.08
N TYR A 64 31.80 31.69 -10.39
CA TYR A 64 31.76 33.13 -10.66
C TYR A 64 32.32 33.99 -9.53
N HIS A 65 32.88 33.39 -8.46
CA HIS A 65 33.48 34.06 -7.30
C HIS A 65 32.65 35.17 -6.64
N GLY A 66 31.33 35.16 -6.82
CA GLY A 66 30.48 36.14 -6.18
C GLY A 66 29.00 35.86 -6.34
N ILE A 67 28.23 35.94 -5.26
CA ILE A 67 26.79 35.98 -5.26
C ILE A 67 26.36 37.35 -4.81
N THR A 68 25.64 38.09 -5.66
CA THR A 68 25.05 39.35 -5.21
C THR A 68 23.90 39.06 -4.24
N LEU A 69 23.75 39.90 -3.21
CA LEU A 69 22.66 39.78 -2.23
C LEU A 69 21.27 39.70 -2.89
N LYS A 70 21.09 40.36 -4.04
CA LYS A 70 19.86 40.33 -4.83
C LYS A 70 19.56 38.92 -5.36
N VAL A 71 20.57 38.20 -5.87
CA VAL A 71 20.40 36.82 -6.38
C VAL A 71 20.09 35.86 -5.25
N LEU A 72 20.76 36.01 -4.10
CA LEU A 72 20.50 35.23 -2.90
C LEU A 72 19.06 35.38 -2.41
N LEU A 73 18.57 36.62 -2.30
CA LEU A 73 17.19 36.93 -1.89
C LEU A 73 16.18 36.36 -2.89
N LEU A 74 16.40 36.53 -4.19
CA LEU A 74 15.50 36.01 -5.21
C LEU A 74 15.38 34.48 -5.15
N VAL A 75 16.50 33.77 -5.07
CA VAL A 75 16.53 32.29 -4.96
C VAL A 75 15.82 31.83 -3.68
N SER A 76 16.06 32.53 -2.55
CA SER A 76 15.40 32.19 -1.28
C SER A 76 13.88 32.40 -1.33
N ILE A 77 13.41 33.46 -1.98
CA ILE A 77 11.95 33.73 -2.16
C ILE A 77 11.32 32.66 -3.05
N ILE A 78 11.97 32.28 -4.15
CA ILE A 78 11.48 31.22 -5.06
C ILE A 78 11.43 29.88 -4.31
N ALA A 79 12.49 29.51 -3.58
CA ALA A 79 12.53 28.30 -2.79
C ALA A 79 11.42 28.24 -1.74
N LEU A 80 11.16 29.37 -1.06
CA LEU A 80 10.06 29.47 -0.08
C LEU A 80 8.70 29.30 -0.76
N ALA A 81 8.48 29.96 -1.91
CA ALA A 81 7.23 29.87 -2.64
C ALA A 81 6.94 28.45 -3.15
N GLU A 82 7.96 27.73 -3.66
CA GLU A 82 7.83 26.35 -4.12
C GLU A 82 7.63 25.37 -2.95
N THR A 83 8.31 25.59 -1.83
CA THR A 83 8.09 24.80 -0.61
C THR A 83 6.65 24.94 -0.11
N LEU A 84 6.12 26.17 -0.07
CA LEU A 84 4.73 26.44 0.27
C LEU A 84 3.76 25.78 -0.71
N LEU A 85 4.07 25.85 -2.01
CA LEU A 85 3.26 25.22 -3.05
C LEU A 85 3.19 23.70 -2.87
N ILE A 86 4.31 23.03 -2.58
CA ILE A 86 4.34 21.59 -2.31
C ILE A 86 3.54 21.27 -1.04
N VAL A 87 3.73 22.00 0.06
CA VAL A 87 3.05 21.74 1.33
C VAL A 87 1.54 21.91 1.23
N PHE A 88 1.05 22.86 0.41
CA PHE A 88 -0.37 23.15 0.29
C PHE A 88 -1.05 22.43 -0.88
N VAL A 89 -0.40 22.34 -2.03
CA VAL A 89 -1.02 21.75 -3.24
C VAL A 89 -0.95 20.24 -3.21
N TYR A 90 0.12 19.67 -2.67
CA TYR A 90 0.28 18.22 -2.62
C TYR A 90 -0.81 17.51 -1.80
N PRO A 91 -1.13 17.93 -0.56
CA PRO A 91 -2.22 17.30 0.20
C PRO A 91 -3.59 17.46 -0.49
N LEU A 92 -3.78 18.57 -1.23
CA LEU A 92 -4.99 18.78 -2.01
C LEU A 92 -5.09 17.80 -3.19
N LEU A 93 -4.01 17.62 -3.94
CA LEU A 93 -3.95 16.63 -5.04
C LEU A 93 -4.09 15.21 -4.51
N TYR A 94 -3.42 14.86 -3.40
CA TYR A 94 -3.54 13.56 -2.75
C TYR A 94 -4.98 13.27 -2.30
N ARG A 95 -5.67 14.30 -1.78
CA ARG A 95 -7.08 14.15 -1.38
C ARG A 95 -7.99 13.88 -2.60
N ILE A 96 -7.69 14.48 -3.77
CA ILE A 96 -8.45 14.26 -5.00
C ILE A 96 -8.18 12.86 -5.56
N THR A 97 -6.93 12.43 -5.63
CA THR A 97 -6.56 11.09 -6.12
C THR A 97 -6.97 9.99 -5.15
N GLY A 98 -6.88 10.23 -3.84
CA GLY A 98 -7.35 9.30 -2.82
C GLY A 98 -8.87 9.08 -2.81
N THR A 99 -9.65 10.09 -3.24
CA THR A 99 -11.10 9.92 -3.43
C THR A 99 -11.44 9.02 -4.63
N GLU A 100 -10.62 9.00 -5.68
CA GLU A 100 -10.81 8.09 -6.81
C GLU A 100 -10.54 6.64 -6.39
N GLU A 101 -9.45 6.37 -5.69
CA GLU A 101 -9.12 5.04 -5.19
C GLU A 101 -10.17 4.54 -4.19
N GLU A 102 -10.63 5.41 -3.29
CA GLU A 102 -11.71 5.08 -2.35
C GLU A 102 -13.03 4.76 -3.06
N THR A 103 -13.34 5.46 -4.14
CA THR A 103 -14.52 5.22 -4.97
C THR A 103 -14.41 3.87 -5.69
N LEU A 104 -13.22 3.55 -6.23
CA LEU A 104 -12.95 2.24 -6.85
C LEU A 104 -13.10 1.11 -5.82
N LEU A 105 -12.50 1.25 -4.63
CA LEU A 105 -12.64 0.27 -3.55
C LEU A 105 -14.11 0.06 -3.14
N ASN A 106 -14.90 1.13 -3.05
CA ASN A 106 -16.33 1.01 -2.76
C ASN A 106 -17.09 0.29 -3.89
N THR A 107 -16.71 0.53 -5.15
CA THR A 107 -17.32 -0.11 -6.30
C THR A 107 -17.06 -1.62 -6.32
N ILE A 108 -15.79 -2.03 -6.13
CA ILE A 108 -15.44 -3.47 -6.11
C ILE A 108 -15.97 -4.20 -4.88
N LEU A 109 -16.21 -3.49 -3.77
CA LEU A 109 -16.83 -4.04 -2.56
C LEU A 109 -18.34 -4.06 -2.61
N SER A 110 -18.98 -3.46 -3.61
CA SER A 110 -20.44 -3.47 -3.75
C SER A 110 -20.97 -4.90 -3.98
N GLU A 111 -22.19 -5.17 -3.51
CA GLU A 111 -22.82 -6.49 -3.65
C GLU A 111 -23.10 -6.85 -5.11
N ASP A 112 -23.35 -5.86 -5.94
CA ASP A 112 -23.69 -6.02 -7.36
C ASP A 112 -22.48 -6.14 -8.27
N PHE A 113 -21.25 -6.20 -7.72
CA PHE A 113 -20.05 -6.29 -8.53
C PHE A 113 -19.91 -7.69 -9.16
N GLY A 114 -19.85 -7.76 -10.48
CA GLY A 114 -19.97 -9.00 -11.26
C GLY A 114 -19.00 -10.12 -10.88
N LEU A 115 -17.75 -9.80 -10.47
CA LEU A 115 -16.79 -10.83 -10.03
C LEU A 115 -17.22 -11.57 -8.76
N ARG A 116 -18.00 -10.94 -7.89
CA ARG A 116 -18.55 -11.63 -6.69
C ARG A 116 -19.50 -12.74 -7.08
N GLU A 117 -20.37 -12.46 -8.06
CA GLU A 117 -21.28 -13.45 -8.60
C GLU A 117 -20.50 -14.60 -9.27
N GLU A 118 -19.45 -14.31 -10.04
CA GLU A 118 -18.60 -15.30 -10.70
C GLU A 118 -17.96 -16.27 -9.68
N ILE A 119 -17.37 -15.75 -8.59
CA ILE A 119 -16.80 -16.58 -7.51
C ILE A 119 -17.90 -17.42 -6.84
N SER A 120 -19.07 -16.82 -6.59
CA SER A 120 -20.20 -17.50 -5.94
C SER A 120 -20.79 -18.64 -6.80
N LEU A 121 -20.86 -18.42 -8.12
CA LEU A 121 -21.34 -19.44 -9.08
C LEU A 121 -20.33 -20.59 -9.21
N PHE A 122 -19.03 -20.29 -9.18
CA PHE A 122 -17.98 -21.30 -9.23
C PHE A 122 -18.00 -22.19 -7.97
N SER A 123 -18.01 -21.58 -6.78
CA SER A 123 -17.99 -22.29 -5.51
C SER A 123 -18.63 -21.47 -4.39
N LYS A 124 -19.84 -21.85 -3.97
CA LYS A 124 -20.50 -21.23 -2.81
C LYS A 124 -19.68 -21.35 -1.53
N LYS A 125 -18.93 -22.46 -1.36
CA LYS A 125 -18.09 -22.68 -0.19
C LYS A 125 -16.92 -21.71 -0.18
N ASP A 126 -16.18 -21.56 -1.30
CA ASP A 126 -15.07 -20.63 -1.41
C ASP A 126 -15.53 -19.17 -1.27
N TYR A 127 -16.67 -18.82 -1.83
CA TYR A 127 -17.26 -17.50 -1.67
C TYR A 127 -17.65 -17.20 -0.21
N SER A 128 -18.33 -18.14 0.47
CA SER A 128 -18.69 -17.98 1.89
C SER A 128 -17.46 -17.83 2.78
N HIS A 129 -16.42 -18.62 2.52
CA HIS A 129 -15.15 -18.49 3.22
C HIS A 129 -14.46 -17.15 2.95
N ALA A 130 -14.38 -16.71 1.69
CA ALA A 130 -13.82 -15.41 1.33
C ALA A 130 -14.58 -14.26 1.99
N MET A 131 -15.90 -14.31 2.06
CA MET A 131 -16.73 -13.35 2.77
C MET A 131 -16.42 -13.32 4.28
N LYS A 132 -16.25 -14.50 4.89
CA LYS A 132 -15.87 -14.60 6.30
C LYS A 132 -14.50 -13.98 6.55
N VAL A 133 -13.48 -14.34 5.75
CA VAL A 133 -12.13 -13.78 5.83
C VAL A 133 -12.16 -12.27 5.62
N SER A 134 -12.89 -11.76 4.63
CA SER A 134 -13.05 -10.34 4.31
C SER A 134 -13.62 -9.54 5.49
N ASN A 135 -14.67 -10.05 6.13
CA ASN A 135 -15.28 -9.39 7.29
C ASN A 135 -14.30 -9.29 8.47
N TYR A 136 -13.56 -10.38 8.77
CA TYR A 136 -12.56 -10.38 9.83
C TYR A 136 -11.34 -9.52 9.46
N ALA A 137 -10.92 -9.51 8.18
CA ALA A 137 -9.83 -8.68 7.70
C ALA A 137 -10.15 -7.19 7.84
N ALA A 138 -11.35 -6.76 7.49
CA ALA A 138 -11.79 -5.37 7.66
C ALA A 138 -11.73 -4.92 9.12
N LYS A 139 -12.25 -5.75 10.04
CA LYS A 139 -12.25 -5.44 11.48
C LYS A 139 -10.83 -5.46 12.08
N ALA A 140 -10.03 -6.46 11.73
CA ALA A 140 -8.64 -6.56 12.19
C ALA A 140 -7.78 -5.42 11.63
N ALA A 141 -7.95 -5.03 10.36
CA ALA A 141 -7.26 -3.90 9.75
C ALA A 141 -7.56 -2.59 10.50
N LYS A 142 -8.83 -2.37 10.88
CA LYS A 142 -9.21 -1.20 11.68
C LYS A 142 -8.49 -1.15 13.03
N VAL A 143 -8.37 -2.28 13.73
CA VAL A 143 -7.68 -2.35 15.03
C VAL A 143 -6.16 -2.23 14.88
N ALA A 144 -5.61 -2.85 13.84
CA ALA A 144 -4.18 -2.80 13.54
C ALA A 144 -3.72 -1.45 12.96
N GLY A 145 -4.64 -0.60 12.47
CA GLY A 145 -4.32 0.66 11.80
C GLY A 145 -3.82 0.46 10.37
N CYS A 146 -4.34 -0.58 9.69
CA CYS A 146 -4.11 -0.88 8.28
C CYS A 146 -5.24 -0.29 7.41
N ASN A 147 -5.09 -0.34 6.06
CA ASN A 147 -6.16 0.09 5.17
C ASN A 147 -7.30 -0.93 5.16
N VAL A 148 -8.41 -0.53 5.76
CA VAL A 148 -9.59 -1.39 5.95
C VAL A 148 -10.14 -1.89 4.62
N LYS A 149 -10.36 -0.99 3.66
CA LYS A 149 -10.98 -1.33 2.37
C LYS A 149 -10.08 -2.17 1.48
N VAL A 150 -8.76 -1.93 1.52
CA VAL A 150 -7.78 -2.76 0.79
C VAL A 150 -7.73 -4.16 1.36
N ALA A 151 -7.66 -4.31 2.68
CA ALA A 151 -7.67 -5.62 3.34
C ALA A 151 -8.99 -6.37 3.09
N GLU A 152 -10.13 -5.67 3.15
CA GLU A 152 -11.45 -6.21 2.88
C GLU A 152 -11.59 -6.72 1.45
N ALA A 153 -11.21 -5.88 0.45
CA ALA A 153 -11.27 -6.24 -0.95
C ALA A 153 -10.26 -7.35 -1.29
N GLY A 154 -9.03 -7.27 -0.82
CA GLY A 154 -8.03 -8.32 -1.00
C GLY A 154 -8.52 -9.67 -0.47
N ALA A 155 -9.10 -9.68 0.73
CA ALA A 155 -9.66 -10.87 1.34
C ALA A 155 -10.93 -11.39 0.66
N LEU A 156 -11.68 -10.54 -0.05
CA LEU A 156 -12.84 -10.96 -0.81
C LEU A 156 -12.46 -11.68 -2.11
N TYR A 157 -11.41 -11.17 -2.79
CA TYR A 157 -11.03 -11.62 -4.12
C TYR A 157 -9.82 -12.56 -4.18
N TYR A 158 -9.12 -12.82 -3.07
CA TYR A 158 -7.89 -13.64 -3.08
C TYR A 158 -8.08 -15.07 -3.62
N ARG A 159 -9.32 -15.58 -3.64
CA ARG A 159 -9.65 -16.88 -4.23
C ARG A 159 -10.07 -16.83 -5.70
N LEU A 160 -10.13 -15.65 -6.30
CA LEU A 160 -10.46 -15.48 -7.72
C LEU A 160 -9.60 -16.35 -8.66
N PRO A 161 -8.29 -16.53 -8.44
CA PRO A 161 -7.48 -17.41 -9.28
C PRO A 161 -8.00 -18.85 -9.40
N LYS A 162 -8.70 -19.36 -8.39
CA LYS A 162 -9.27 -20.72 -8.43
C LYS A 162 -10.37 -20.87 -9.47
N VAL A 163 -11.07 -19.78 -9.78
CA VAL A 163 -12.15 -19.75 -10.80
C VAL A 163 -11.60 -20.06 -12.18
N TYR A 164 -10.35 -19.66 -12.44
CA TYR A 164 -9.73 -19.75 -13.75
C TYR A 164 -8.79 -20.97 -13.94
N GLY A 165 -8.73 -21.88 -12.95
CA GLY A 165 -7.98 -23.13 -13.07
C GLY A 165 -6.48 -23.07 -12.73
N GLU A 166 -5.67 -23.93 -13.35
CA GLU A 166 -4.25 -24.14 -12.95
C GLU A 166 -3.38 -22.89 -13.20
N ASP A 167 -3.56 -22.17 -14.29
CA ASP A 167 -2.87 -20.92 -14.64
C ASP A 167 -3.70 -19.69 -14.24
N GLY A 168 -4.63 -19.88 -13.33
CA GLY A 168 -5.63 -18.89 -12.97
C GLY A 168 -5.07 -17.60 -12.37
N MET A 169 -3.86 -17.61 -11.81
CA MET A 169 -3.27 -16.42 -11.20
C MET A 169 -3.02 -15.31 -12.24
N GLU A 170 -2.36 -15.64 -13.36
CA GLU A 170 -2.08 -14.64 -14.39
C GLU A 170 -3.36 -14.12 -15.04
N TYR A 171 -4.33 -15.00 -15.22
CA TYR A 171 -5.62 -14.62 -15.79
C TYR A 171 -6.42 -13.75 -14.82
N ALA A 172 -6.48 -14.12 -13.54
CA ALA A 172 -7.15 -13.32 -12.50
C ALA A 172 -6.55 -11.91 -12.41
N VAL A 173 -5.23 -11.78 -12.40
CA VAL A 173 -4.54 -10.48 -12.39
C VAL A 173 -4.94 -9.64 -13.60
N LYS A 174 -4.92 -10.22 -14.81
CA LYS A 174 -5.36 -9.49 -16.03
C LYS A 174 -6.82 -9.04 -15.96
N VAL A 175 -7.71 -9.88 -15.44
CA VAL A 175 -9.13 -9.52 -15.26
C VAL A 175 -9.25 -8.36 -14.27
N MET A 176 -8.54 -8.42 -13.15
CA MET A 176 -8.54 -7.36 -12.14
C MET A 176 -7.97 -6.04 -12.68
N GLU A 177 -6.86 -6.09 -13.42
CA GLU A 177 -6.28 -4.92 -14.11
C GLU A 177 -7.27 -4.30 -15.11
N ASN A 178 -7.94 -5.12 -15.94
CA ASN A 178 -8.95 -4.66 -16.90
C ASN A 178 -10.17 -4.03 -16.21
N MET A 179 -10.48 -4.45 -15.00
CA MET A 179 -11.56 -3.89 -14.18
C MET A 179 -11.10 -2.74 -13.27
N CYS A 180 -9.86 -2.25 -13.46
CA CYS A 180 -9.28 -1.12 -12.73
C CYS A 180 -9.19 -1.37 -11.21
N PHE A 181 -8.90 -2.59 -10.76
CA PHE A 181 -8.62 -2.83 -9.35
C PHE A 181 -7.39 -2.04 -8.89
N PRO A 182 -7.38 -1.49 -7.68
CA PRO A 182 -6.17 -0.93 -7.08
C PRO A 182 -5.05 -1.96 -7.02
N HIS A 183 -3.82 -1.54 -7.31
CA HIS A 183 -2.65 -2.43 -7.32
C HIS A 183 -2.44 -3.13 -5.97
N ASP A 184 -2.69 -2.45 -4.85
CA ASP A 184 -2.59 -3.02 -3.51
C ASP A 184 -3.50 -4.25 -3.32
N VAL A 185 -4.71 -4.22 -3.92
CA VAL A 185 -5.64 -5.36 -3.89
C VAL A 185 -5.16 -6.50 -4.78
N ILE A 186 -4.63 -6.19 -5.96
CA ILE A 186 -4.05 -7.18 -6.88
C ILE A 186 -2.85 -7.86 -6.23
N ASP A 187 -1.98 -7.11 -5.57
CA ASP A 187 -0.83 -7.63 -4.84
C ASP A 187 -1.26 -8.62 -3.74
N ILE A 188 -2.30 -8.32 -2.96
CA ILE A 188 -2.83 -9.25 -1.96
C ILE A 188 -3.27 -10.56 -2.60
N VAL A 189 -3.97 -10.50 -3.74
CA VAL A 189 -4.41 -11.70 -4.47
C VAL A 189 -3.22 -12.52 -4.97
N TYR A 190 -2.17 -11.86 -5.45
CA TYR A 190 -0.96 -12.53 -5.93
C TYR A 190 -0.14 -13.18 -4.79
N GLU A 191 -0.18 -12.61 -3.60
CA GLU A 191 0.62 -12.98 -2.43
C GLU A 191 -0.08 -13.94 -1.45
N TYR A 192 -1.40 -14.13 -1.57
CA TYR A 192 -2.24 -14.71 -0.51
C TYR A 192 -1.78 -16.08 0.02
N ASN A 193 -1.19 -16.92 -0.81
CA ASN A 193 -0.71 -18.25 -0.42
C ASN A 193 0.82 -18.33 -0.30
N ALA A 194 1.51 -17.21 -0.44
CA ALA A 194 2.97 -17.08 -0.44
C ALA A 194 3.71 -18.01 -1.43
N LYS A 195 3.00 -18.57 -2.42
CA LYS A 195 3.56 -19.47 -3.43
C LYS A 195 4.32 -18.71 -4.50
N TYR A 196 3.78 -17.57 -4.94
CA TYR A 196 4.36 -16.74 -5.99
C TYR A 196 5.24 -15.64 -5.40
N ARG A 197 4.78 -14.99 -4.36
CA ARG A 197 5.49 -13.92 -3.65
C ARG A 197 5.07 -13.91 -2.19
N LYS A 198 5.98 -13.57 -1.28
CA LYS A 198 5.68 -13.34 0.14
C LYS A 198 4.85 -12.06 0.30
N PRO A 199 4.07 -11.93 1.38
CA PRO A 199 3.37 -10.69 1.70
C PRO A 199 4.31 -9.49 1.73
N SER A 200 4.04 -8.46 0.91
CA SER A 200 4.85 -7.25 0.77
C SER A 200 4.23 -6.02 1.43
N SER A 201 3.00 -6.15 1.95
CA SER A 201 2.29 -5.09 2.66
C SER A 201 1.70 -5.60 3.97
N PRO A 202 1.46 -4.71 4.97
CA PRO A 202 0.78 -5.08 6.21
C PRO A 202 -0.61 -5.66 5.95
N GLU A 203 -1.32 -5.17 4.94
CA GLU A 203 -2.64 -5.66 4.54
C GLU A 203 -2.56 -7.08 3.99
N SER A 204 -1.59 -7.36 3.13
CA SER A 204 -1.37 -8.70 2.58
C SER A 204 -1.02 -9.71 3.68
N ALA A 205 -0.11 -9.35 4.59
CA ALA A 205 0.23 -10.16 5.76
C ALA A 205 -1.00 -10.42 6.64
N LEU A 206 -1.83 -9.38 6.87
CA LEU A 206 -3.04 -9.48 7.68
C LEU A 206 -4.06 -10.44 7.06
N VAL A 207 -4.33 -10.30 5.76
CA VAL A 207 -5.26 -11.19 5.03
C VAL A 207 -4.77 -12.63 5.09
N HIS A 208 -3.48 -12.88 4.86
CA HIS A 208 -2.88 -14.19 4.97
C HIS A 208 -3.03 -14.79 6.39
N MET A 209 -2.72 -14.02 7.45
CA MET A 209 -2.88 -14.45 8.84
C MET A 209 -4.32 -14.91 9.12
N ILE A 210 -5.30 -14.12 8.70
CA ILE A 210 -6.71 -14.37 8.97
C ILE A 210 -7.20 -15.60 8.20
N ASP A 211 -6.83 -15.72 6.91
CA ASP A 211 -7.18 -16.89 6.10
C ASP A 211 -6.65 -18.17 6.72
N GLN A 212 -5.38 -18.19 7.15
CA GLN A 212 -4.78 -19.37 7.78
C GLN A 212 -5.48 -19.75 9.09
N VAL A 213 -5.80 -18.77 9.93
CA VAL A 213 -6.51 -19.01 11.19
C VAL A 213 -7.92 -19.54 10.94
N ILE A 214 -8.69 -18.90 10.06
CA ILE A 214 -10.07 -19.32 9.74
C ILE A 214 -10.06 -20.70 9.09
N THR A 215 -9.16 -20.96 8.15
CA THR A 215 -9.02 -22.27 7.51
C THR A 215 -8.74 -23.36 8.54
N ARG A 216 -7.85 -23.09 9.51
CA ARG A 216 -7.52 -24.08 10.58
C ARG A 216 -8.72 -24.34 11.50
N ILE A 217 -9.46 -23.29 11.85
CA ILE A 217 -10.69 -23.42 12.66
C ILE A 217 -11.75 -24.24 11.93
N GLU A 218 -12.01 -23.95 10.66
CA GLU A 218 -12.97 -24.68 9.84
C GLU A 218 -12.61 -26.17 9.70
N LEU A 219 -11.31 -26.49 9.58
CA LEU A 219 -10.83 -27.86 9.55
C LEU A 219 -11.06 -28.59 10.89
N MET A 220 -10.90 -27.90 12.01
CA MET A 220 -11.17 -28.48 13.33
C MET A 220 -12.66 -28.72 13.55
N ASP A 221 -13.53 -27.80 13.13
CA ASP A 221 -14.98 -27.93 13.25
C ASP A 221 -15.52 -29.12 12.42
N HIS A 222 -14.95 -29.36 11.23
CA HIS A 222 -15.38 -30.47 10.37
C HIS A 222 -14.72 -31.82 10.72
N GLY A 223 -13.57 -31.81 11.38
CA GLY A 223 -12.75 -33.03 11.56
C GLY A 223 -12.90 -33.76 12.90
N VAL A 224 -13.41 -33.10 13.93
CA VAL A 224 -13.42 -33.63 15.29
C VAL A 224 -14.86 -33.58 15.84
N GLY A 225 -15.59 -34.64 15.66
CA GLY A 225 -16.89 -34.77 16.31
C GLY A 225 -16.75 -34.58 17.84
N ASP A 226 -17.51 -33.67 18.39
CA ASP A 226 -17.79 -33.43 19.82
C ASP A 226 -16.62 -33.30 20.81
N SER A 227 -15.36 -33.20 20.36
CA SER A 227 -14.23 -32.91 21.25
C SER A 227 -14.08 -31.40 21.40
N SER A 228 -14.12 -30.92 22.64
CA SER A 228 -13.94 -29.52 23.03
C SER A 228 -12.51 -29.07 22.74
N TRP A 229 -12.25 -28.60 21.49
CA TRP A 229 -10.98 -27.96 21.17
C TRP A 229 -11.01 -26.48 21.57
N ASN A 230 -9.85 -25.95 21.96
CA ASN A 230 -9.70 -24.58 22.41
C ASN A 230 -9.31 -23.68 21.22
N GLN A 231 -10.19 -22.74 20.89
CA GLN A 231 -9.97 -21.78 19.80
C GLN A 231 -8.69 -20.98 19.98
N ASP A 232 -8.43 -20.49 21.18
CA ASP A 232 -7.25 -19.67 21.45
C ASP A 232 -5.95 -20.43 21.18
N MET A 233 -5.93 -21.72 21.58
CA MET A 233 -4.77 -22.58 21.32
C MET A 233 -4.54 -22.77 19.82
N VAL A 234 -5.60 -22.98 19.04
CA VAL A 234 -5.52 -23.13 17.59
C VAL A 234 -5.00 -21.84 16.95
N ILE A 235 -5.49 -20.68 17.37
CA ILE A 235 -5.02 -19.37 16.89
C ILE A 235 -3.52 -19.21 17.19
N TYR A 236 -3.09 -19.43 18.44
CA TYR A 236 -1.68 -19.30 18.83
C TYR A 236 -0.78 -20.25 18.06
N GLN A 237 -1.16 -21.52 17.90
CA GLN A 237 -0.38 -22.49 17.15
C GLN A 237 -0.25 -22.10 15.68
N THR A 238 -1.37 -21.74 15.03
CA THR A 238 -1.37 -21.32 13.62
C THR A 238 -0.48 -20.11 13.41
N LEU A 239 -0.64 -19.06 14.23
CA LEU A 239 0.16 -17.85 14.10
C LEU A 239 1.64 -18.10 14.36
N ASN A 240 2.00 -18.96 15.31
CA ASN A 240 3.40 -19.35 15.55
C ASN A 240 3.98 -20.13 14.36
N GLU A 241 3.24 -21.08 13.79
CA GLU A 241 3.69 -21.86 12.64
C GLU A 241 4.00 -20.96 11.42
N ILE A 242 3.12 -20.01 11.10
CA ILE A 242 3.30 -19.15 9.94
C ILE A 242 4.38 -18.07 10.12
N THR A 243 4.66 -17.64 11.35
CA THR A 243 5.69 -16.63 11.64
C THR A 243 7.10 -17.19 11.75
N GLN A 244 7.27 -18.48 12.07
CA GLN A 244 8.59 -19.09 12.23
C GLN A 244 9.47 -19.05 10.97
N ASN A 245 8.87 -18.97 9.79
CA ASN A 245 9.57 -19.00 8.51
C ASN A 245 9.94 -17.59 7.96
N GLY A 246 9.81 -16.54 8.76
CA GLY A 246 10.08 -15.16 8.31
C GLY A 246 9.18 -14.74 7.14
N LEU A 247 7.94 -15.22 7.11
CA LEU A 247 7.02 -14.99 6.00
C LEU A 247 6.62 -13.52 5.89
N TYR A 248 6.56 -12.81 7.01
CA TYR A 248 6.11 -11.42 7.09
C TYR A 248 7.25 -10.40 7.23
N ASP A 249 8.52 -10.82 7.14
CA ASP A 249 9.68 -9.94 7.35
C ASP A 249 9.73 -8.77 6.34
N GLU A 250 9.26 -9.02 5.12
CA GLU A 250 9.23 -8.02 4.04
C GLU A 250 7.90 -7.25 3.96
N SER A 251 6.90 -7.60 4.78
CA SER A 251 5.56 -7.00 4.71
C SER A 251 5.47 -5.58 5.26
N GLY A 252 6.50 -5.10 5.97
CA GLY A 252 6.43 -3.82 6.67
C GLY A 252 5.46 -3.80 7.86
N MET A 253 4.85 -4.95 8.21
CA MET A 253 3.97 -5.06 9.38
C MET A 253 4.77 -4.87 10.66
N SER A 254 4.43 -3.88 11.47
CA SER A 254 5.06 -3.69 12.78
C SER A 254 4.61 -4.77 13.78
N ILE A 255 5.45 -5.04 14.78
CA ILE A 255 5.10 -5.95 15.89
C ILE A 255 3.80 -5.52 16.58
N ASN A 256 3.57 -4.21 16.72
CA ASN A 256 2.35 -3.69 17.33
C ASN A 256 1.11 -4.00 16.48
N GLN A 257 1.20 -3.88 15.17
CA GLN A 257 0.10 -4.25 14.26
C GLN A 257 -0.21 -5.74 14.33
N TYR A 258 0.83 -6.56 14.31
CA TYR A 258 0.70 -8.02 14.48
C TYR A 258 0.02 -8.39 15.79
N LEU A 259 0.47 -7.83 16.91
CA LEU A 259 -0.11 -8.11 18.23
C LEU A 259 -1.57 -7.67 18.33
N LYS A 260 -1.92 -6.52 17.79
CA LYS A 260 -3.30 -6.03 17.74
C LYS A 260 -4.20 -6.93 16.90
N ALA A 261 -3.73 -7.40 15.74
CA ALA A 261 -4.47 -8.32 14.89
C ALA A 261 -4.68 -9.67 15.59
N ARG A 262 -3.64 -10.23 16.22
CA ARG A 262 -3.72 -11.45 17.02
C ARG A 262 -4.72 -11.31 18.17
N ASP A 263 -4.61 -10.23 18.97
CA ASP A 263 -5.47 -10.01 20.13
C ASP A 263 -6.93 -9.77 19.72
N TYR A 264 -7.15 -9.22 18.53
CA TYR A 264 -8.47 -9.13 17.92
C TYR A 264 -9.03 -10.54 17.63
N LEU A 265 -8.27 -11.40 16.95
CA LEU A 265 -8.70 -12.78 16.64
C LEU A 265 -9.01 -13.61 17.88
N LEU A 266 -8.27 -13.41 18.98
CA LEU A 266 -8.50 -14.09 20.27
C LEU A 266 -9.80 -13.66 20.96
N ARG A 267 -10.29 -12.45 20.70
CA ARG A 267 -11.52 -11.91 21.32
C ARG A 267 -12.78 -12.26 20.55
N GLU A 268 -12.64 -12.57 19.27
CA GLU A 268 -13.77 -12.88 18.39
C GLU A 268 -14.13 -14.38 18.46
N ASP A 269 -15.42 -14.68 18.38
CA ASP A 269 -15.90 -16.05 18.23
C ASP A 269 -15.86 -16.44 16.74
N LEU A 270 -14.79 -17.13 16.34
CA LEU A 270 -14.54 -17.52 14.95
C LEU A 270 -15.26 -18.79 14.53
N LYS A 271 -15.95 -19.48 15.47
CA LYS A 271 -16.72 -20.72 15.21
C LYS A 271 -18.07 -20.46 14.58
N LYS A 272 -18.55 -19.22 14.56
CA LYS A 272 -19.84 -18.81 14.01
C LYS A 272 -19.84 -18.62 12.51
#